data_d01cacb381e19538213a5bc21e52db66
#
_entry.id   d01cacb381e19538213a5bc21e52db66
#
_cell.length_a   1.000
_cell.length_b   1.000
_cell.length_c   1.000
_cell.angle_alpha   90.00
_cell.angle_beta   90.00
_cell.angle_gamma   90.00
#
_symmetry.space_group_name_H-M   'P 1'
#
loop_
_entity.id
_entity.type
_entity.pdbx_description
1 polymer ?
#
loop_
_entity_poly.entity_id
_entity_poly.type
_entity_poly.pdbx_seq_one_letter_code
_entity_poly.pdbx_strand_id
1 'polypeptide(L)'
;MLDLGTGTGVLPRNMYSFGAKWTGTDISPEQIEQAKKLSPGMGIGYYAMPAEKIDFPDASFAAATACQCCWYFDHEKLIPQLCRMLKSNGRLLVLCMEWLPFEDKIAGMSEDLVLRYSPTGAVRARRCTR
;
A
#
# COMPACT_ATOMS: atom_id res chain seq x y z
N MET A 1 13.25 -0.37 4.31
CA MET A 1 11.81 -0.61 4.16
C MET A 1 11.42 -0.33 2.72
N LEU A 2 10.62 -1.17 2.11
CA LEU A 2 10.01 -0.94 0.80
C LEU A 2 8.52 -0.66 0.99
N ASP A 3 7.98 0.40 0.38
CA ASP A 3 6.55 0.72 0.40
C ASP A 3 6.00 0.62 -1.03
N LEU A 4 5.13 -0.36 -1.23
CA LEU A 4 4.50 -0.66 -2.52
C LEU A 4 3.20 0.13 -2.66
N GLY A 5 2.99 0.76 -3.82
CA GLY A 5 1.85 1.65 -4.02
C GLY A 5 1.89 2.82 -3.03
N THR A 6 3.05 3.46 -2.91
CA THR A 6 3.32 4.48 -1.88
C THR A 6 2.47 5.75 -2.03
N GLY A 7 1.84 5.95 -3.21
CA GLY A 7 1.09 7.15 -3.51
C GLY A 7 1.94 8.40 -3.32
N THR A 8 1.43 9.36 -2.57
CA THR A 8 2.18 10.58 -2.23
C THR A 8 3.19 10.40 -1.10
N GLY A 9 3.54 9.18 -0.74
CA GLY A 9 4.54 8.87 0.28
C GLY A 9 4.05 9.08 1.72
N VAL A 10 2.76 8.93 1.97
CA VAL A 10 2.17 9.18 3.31
C VAL A 10 2.78 8.28 4.36
N LEU A 11 2.84 6.97 4.12
CA LEU A 11 3.38 6.02 5.09
C LEU A 11 4.88 6.24 5.36
N PRO A 12 5.76 6.28 4.35
CA PRO A 12 7.18 6.55 4.56
C PRO A 12 7.47 7.85 5.30
N ARG A 13 6.76 8.94 4.97
CA ARG A 13 6.95 10.24 5.64
C ARG A 13 6.58 10.22 7.12
N ASN A 14 5.41 9.65 7.45
CA ASN A 14 4.94 9.60 8.83
C ASN A 14 5.77 8.64 9.69
N MET A 15 6.35 7.60 9.07
CA MET A 15 7.19 6.62 9.76
C MET A 15 8.68 6.97 9.72
N TYR A 16 9.06 8.08 9.11
CA TYR A 16 10.46 8.48 8.93
C TYR A 16 11.21 8.68 10.24
N SER A 17 10.58 9.29 11.23
CA SER A 17 11.15 9.57 12.55
C SER A 17 11.56 8.32 13.34
N PHE A 18 11.08 7.15 12.97
CA PHE A 18 11.47 5.87 13.59
C PHE A 18 12.79 5.29 13.06
N GLY A 19 13.51 6.04 12.21
CA GLY A 19 14.89 5.74 11.82
C GLY A 19 15.06 4.70 10.70
N ALA A 20 13.97 4.19 10.11
CA ALA A 20 14.06 3.30 8.97
C ALA A 20 14.41 4.06 7.69
N LYS A 21 15.26 3.45 6.84
CA LYS A 21 15.48 3.93 5.47
C LYS A 21 14.33 3.43 4.59
N TRP A 22 13.65 4.37 3.91
CA TRP A 22 12.47 4.07 3.11
C TRP A 22 12.75 4.18 1.61
N THR A 23 12.13 3.27 0.86
CA THR A 23 12.01 3.31 -0.58
C THR A 23 10.53 3.14 -0.90
N GLY A 24 9.94 4.07 -1.63
CA GLY A 24 8.54 4.01 -2.08
C GLY A 24 8.46 3.79 -3.60
N THR A 25 7.54 2.94 -4.03
CA THR A 25 7.23 2.74 -5.44
C THR A 25 5.75 2.94 -5.71
N ASP A 26 5.42 3.54 -6.83
CA ASP A 26 4.05 3.70 -7.31
C ASP A 26 4.02 3.64 -8.83
N ILE A 27 2.92 3.18 -9.41
CA ILE A 27 2.76 3.14 -10.86
C ILE A 27 2.57 4.53 -11.46
N SER A 28 2.02 5.50 -10.68
CA SER A 28 1.79 6.86 -11.13
C SER A 28 3.02 7.75 -10.94
N PRO A 29 3.60 8.29 -12.03
CA PRO A 29 4.67 9.27 -11.94
C PRO A 29 4.25 10.55 -11.19
N GLU A 30 2.98 10.97 -11.32
CA GLU A 30 2.43 12.16 -10.69
C GLU A 30 2.41 12.01 -9.15
N GLN A 31 2.03 10.82 -8.66
CA GLN A 31 2.06 10.49 -7.24
C GLN A 31 3.50 10.55 -6.71
N ILE A 32 4.45 9.97 -7.46
CA ILE A 32 5.86 9.98 -7.10
C ILE A 32 6.44 11.40 -7.08
N GLU A 33 6.07 12.27 -8.03
CA GLU A 33 6.47 13.67 -7.99
C GLU A 33 5.95 14.39 -6.73
N GLN A 34 4.70 14.17 -6.37
CA GLN A 34 4.13 14.73 -5.15
C GLN A 34 4.84 14.17 -3.90
N ALA A 35 5.11 12.86 -3.86
CA ALA A 35 5.85 12.25 -2.77
C ALA A 35 7.20 12.93 -2.55
N LYS A 36 7.97 13.16 -3.62
CA LYS A 36 9.25 13.88 -3.59
C LYS A 36 9.12 15.31 -3.07
N LYS A 37 8.12 16.06 -3.57
CA LYS A 37 7.84 17.45 -3.13
C LYS A 37 7.47 17.54 -1.65
N LEU A 38 6.75 16.54 -1.14
CA LEU A 38 6.28 16.51 0.25
C LEU A 38 7.31 15.94 1.24
N SER A 39 8.46 15.43 0.77
CA SER A 39 9.48 14.78 1.59
C SER A 39 10.86 15.46 1.49
N PRO A 40 10.97 16.80 1.51
CA PRO A 40 12.25 17.45 1.35
C PRO A 40 13.19 17.09 2.50
N GLY A 41 14.42 16.68 2.17
CA GLY A 41 15.46 16.38 3.16
C GLY A 41 15.31 15.05 3.92
N MET A 42 14.26 14.25 3.65
CA MET A 42 14.04 12.98 4.36
C MET A 42 14.88 11.81 3.82
N GLY A 43 15.55 11.95 2.67
CA GLY A 43 16.36 10.86 2.10
C GLY A 43 15.55 9.61 1.71
N ILE A 44 14.25 9.76 1.46
CA ILE A 44 13.38 8.67 1.00
C ILE A 44 13.55 8.54 -0.51
N GLY A 45 13.86 7.32 -0.99
CA GLY A 45 13.91 7.04 -2.44
C GLY A 45 12.51 6.79 -2.99
N TYR A 46 12.11 7.52 -4.04
CA TYR A 46 10.81 7.32 -4.69
C TYR A 46 10.98 7.02 -6.18
N TYR A 47 10.32 5.95 -6.65
CA TYR A 47 10.46 5.44 -8.02
C TYR A 47 9.09 5.18 -8.65
N ALA A 48 8.88 5.69 -9.87
CA ALA A 48 7.68 5.43 -10.65
C ALA A 48 7.85 4.10 -11.39
N MET A 49 7.21 3.05 -10.91
CA MET A 49 7.24 1.72 -11.52
C MET A 49 6.10 0.84 -11.01
N PRO A 50 5.56 -0.07 -11.86
CA PRO A 50 4.61 -1.09 -11.40
C PRO A 50 5.23 -2.00 -10.34
N ALA A 51 4.42 -2.45 -9.38
CA ALA A 51 4.86 -3.34 -8.32
C ALA A 51 5.43 -4.68 -8.86
N GLU A 52 4.90 -5.17 -9.96
CA GLU A 52 5.31 -6.41 -10.62
C GLU A 52 6.64 -6.29 -11.39
N LYS A 53 7.14 -5.06 -11.56
CA LYS A 53 8.39 -4.78 -12.30
C LYS A 53 9.48 -4.19 -11.41
N ILE A 54 9.30 -4.26 -10.09
CA ILE A 54 10.35 -3.83 -9.17
C ILE A 54 11.56 -4.75 -9.30
N ASP A 55 12.75 -4.15 -9.39
CA ASP A 55 14.00 -4.88 -9.49
C ASP A 55 15.08 -4.21 -8.62
N PHE A 56 14.98 -4.41 -7.34
CA PHE A 56 16.01 -4.03 -6.37
C PHE A 56 16.93 -5.22 -6.08
N PRO A 57 18.15 -5.00 -5.58
CA PRO A 57 19.07 -6.08 -5.24
C PRO A 57 18.49 -7.07 -4.23
N ASP A 58 18.97 -8.31 -4.26
CA ASP A 58 18.58 -9.37 -3.34
C ASP A 58 18.81 -8.94 -1.88
N ALA A 59 17.96 -9.38 -1.00
CA ALA A 59 18.05 -9.14 0.44
C ALA A 59 18.23 -7.66 0.83
N SER A 60 17.70 -6.72 0.02
CA SER A 60 17.85 -5.26 0.25
C SER A 60 16.97 -4.74 1.37
N PHE A 61 15.80 -5.36 1.59
CA PHE A 61 14.79 -4.80 2.49
C PHE A 61 14.53 -5.73 3.69
N ALA A 62 14.45 -5.14 4.88
CA ALA A 62 14.05 -5.86 6.08
C ALA A 62 12.55 -6.12 6.12
N ALA A 63 11.77 -5.23 5.52
CA ALA A 63 10.33 -5.44 5.35
C ALA A 63 9.81 -4.64 4.15
N ALA A 64 8.66 -5.09 3.64
CA ALA A 64 7.84 -4.37 2.67
C ALA A 64 6.47 -4.05 3.27
N THR A 65 5.86 -2.96 2.81
CA THR A 65 4.51 -2.55 3.16
C THR A 65 3.66 -2.40 1.90
N ALA A 66 2.36 -2.68 2.01
CA ALA A 66 1.35 -2.40 1.00
C ALA A 66 0.11 -1.84 1.72
N CYS A 67 -0.09 -0.52 1.65
CA CYS A 67 -1.17 0.16 2.36
C CYS A 67 -2.28 0.52 1.39
N GLN A 68 -3.48 -0.06 1.55
CA GLN A 68 -4.67 0.18 0.73
C GLN A 68 -4.50 -0.12 -0.77
N CYS A 69 -3.56 -0.98 -1.15
CA CYS A 69 -3.24 -1.22 -2.55
C CYS A 69 -2.99 -2.70 -2.91
N CYS A 70 -2.86 -3.57 -1.93
CA CYS A 70 -2.44 -4.97 -2.15
C CYS A 70 -3.32 -5.73 -3.16
N TRP A 71 -4.63 -5.42 -3.19
CA TRP A 71 -5.60 -6.06 -4.09
C TRP A 71 -5.48 -5.64 -5.57
N TYR A 72 -4.69 -4.62 -5.89
CA TYR A 72 -4.43 -4.20 -7.27
C TYR A 72 -3.27 -4.95 -7.92
N PHE A 73 -2.46 -5.66 -7.14
CA PHE A 73 -1.24 -6.29 -7.61
C PHE A 73 -1.50 -7.69 -8.19
N ASP A 74 -0.73 -8.03 -9.22
CA ASP A 74 -0.56 -9.40 -9.70
C ASP A 74 0.37 -10.16 -8.73
N HIS A 75 -0.25 -10.86 -7.77
CA HIS A 75 0.49 -11.53 -6.71
C HIS A 75 1.39 -12.65 -7.22
N GLU A 76 1.03 -13.31 -8.33
CA GLU A 76 1.85 -14.38 -8.91
C GLU A 76 3.20 -13.84 -9.41
N LYS A 77 3.20 -12.60 -9.91
CA LYS A 77 4.44 -11.93 -10.36
C LYS A 77 5.17 -11.22 -9.22
N LEU A 78 4.43 -10.60 -8.30
CA LEU A 78 5.02 -9.78 -7.23
C LEU A 78 5.69 -10.63 -6.15
N ILE A 79 5.06 -11.71 -5.69
CA ILE A 79 5.56 -12.48 -4.53
C ILE A 79 6.97 -13.04 -4.75
N PRO A 80 7.32 -13.65 -5.90
CA PRO A 80 8.69 -14.10 -6.15
C PRO A 80 9.73 -12.97 -6.06
N GLN A 81 9.40 -11.78 -6.58
CA GLN A 81 10.25 -10.61 -6.50
C GLN A 81 10.46 -10.17 -5.04
N LEU A 82 9.39 -10.10 -4.26
CA LEU A 82 9.48 -9.77 -2.85
C LEU A 82 10.30 -10.78 -2.06
N CYS A 83 10.10 -12.08 -2.30
CA CYS A 83 10.89 -13.13 -1.64
C CYS A 83 12.39 -12.97 -1.90
N ARG A 84 12.79 -12.56 -3.11
CA ARG A 84 14.18 -12.31 -3.48
C ARG A 84 14.73 -11.07 -2.78
N MET A 85 13.97 -9.96 -2.80
CA MET A 85 14.41 -8.66 -2.31
C MET A 85 14.35 -8.51 -0.78
N LEU A 86 13.54 -9.31 -0.12
CA LEU A 86 13.47 -9.30 1.33
C LEU A 86 14.65 -10.08 1.93
N LYS A 87 15.19 -9.56 3.03
CA LYS A 87 16.20 -10.26 3.82
C LYS A 87 15.62 -11.56 4.41
N SER A 88 16.50 -12.46 4.85
CA SER A 88 16.11 -13.60 5.70
C SER A 88 15.27 -13.09 6.88
N ASN A 89 14.11 -13.69 7.09
CA ASN A 89 13.09 -13.23 8.05
C ASN A 89 12.43 -11.87 7.72
N GLY A 90 12.60 -11.36 6.50
CA GLY A 90 11.88 -10.18 6.03
C GLY A 90 10.37 -10.42 6.01
N ARG A 91 9.57 -9.37 6.14
CA ARG A 91 8.11 -9.46 6.26
C ARG A 91 7.42 -8.53 5.28
N LEU A 92 6.30 -8.98 4.73
CA LEU A 92 5.34 -8.13 4.04
C LEU A 92 4.21 -7.80 5.03
N LEU A 93 3.96 -6.50 5.23
CA LEU A 93 2.82 -6.00 5.99
C LEU A 93 1.79 -5.45 5.01
N VAL A 94 0.61 -6.03 5.03
CA VAL A 94 -0.55 -5.51 4.28
C VAL A 94 -1.42 -4.73 5.27
N LEU A 95 -1.63 -3.46 4.98
CA LEU A 95 -2.42 -2.55 5.79
C LEU A 95 -3.70 -2.21 5.03
N CYS A 96 -4.84 -2.55 5.61
CA CYS A 96 -6.16 -2.23 5.08
C CYS A 96 -6.94 -1.44 6.12
N MET A 97 -7.51 -0.32 5.70
CA MET A 97 -8.51 0.40 6.47
C MET A 97 -9.87 0.09 5.86
N GLU A 98 -10.72 -0.55 6.62
CA GLU A 98 -12.06 -0.94 6.18
C GLU A 98 -13.12 -0.20 6.98
N TRP A 99 -14.27 0.00 6.35
CA TRP A 99 -15.44 0.54 7.01
C TRP A 99 -16.02 -0.52 7.94
N LEU A 100 -16.46 -0.09 9.13
CA LEU A 100 -17.13 -0.95 10.11
C LEU A 100 -18.62 -0.60 10.16
N PRO A 101 -19.44 -0.94 9.15
CA PRO A 101 -20.81 -0.47 9.01
C PRO A 101 -21.73 -0.97 10.12
N PHE A 102 -21.34 -2.04 10.82
CA PHE A 102 -22.12 -2.61 11.93
C PHE A 102 -21.79 -1.95 13.28
N GLU A 103 -20.66 -1.23 13.38
CA GLU A 103 -20.20 -0.59 14.61
C GLU A 103 -20.27 0.94 14.50
N ASP A 104 -20.12 1.50 13.31
CA ASP A 104 -20.16 2.93 13.04
C ASP A 104 -21.44 3.31 12.28
N LYS A 105 -22.25 4.17 12.89
CA LYS A 105 -23.52 4.63 12.32
C LYS A 105 -23.35 5.36 10.99
N ILE A 106 -22.31 6.17 10.84
CA ILE A 106 -22.07 6.92 9.60
C ILE A 106 -21.63 5.99 8.49
N ALA A 107 -20.75 5.02 8.80
CA ALA A 107 -20.35 3.99 7.83
C ALA A 107 -21.57 3.17 7.39
N GLY A 108 -22.44 2.77 8.32
CA GLY A 108 -23.69 2.07 8.00
C GLY A 108 -24.62 2.86 7.09
N MET A 109 -24.82 4.16 7.35
CA MET A 109 -25.61 5.03 6.48
C MET A 109 -25.00 5.19 5.08
N SER A 110 -23.68 5.22 4.98
CA SER A 110 -22.98 5.29 3.69
C SER A 110 -23.19 4.01 2.88
N GLU A 111 -23.12 2.85 3.51
CA GLU A 111 -23.40 1.55 2.88
C GLU A 111 -24.86 1.45 2.41
N ASP A 112 -25.80 1.87 3.25
CA ASP A 112 -27.22 1.89 2.88
C ASP A 112 -27.49 2.75 1.63
N LEU A 113 -26.81 3.90 1.51
CA LEU A 113 -26.89 4.74 0.32
C LEU A 113 -26.32 4.02 -0.92
N VAL A 114 -25.15 3.38 -0.78
CA VAL A 114 -24.56 2.61 -1.88
C VAL A 114 -25.48 1.48 -2.31
N LEU A 115 -26.04 0.70 -1.39
CA LEU A 115 -27.00 -0.37 -1.69
C LEU A 115 -28.25 0.17 -2.40
N ARG A 116 -28.77 1.30 -1.96
CA ARG A 116 -29.99 1.91 -2.53
C ARG A 116 -29.80 2.41 -3.95
N TYR A 117 -28.62 2.92 -4.29
CA TYR A 117 -28.35 3.54 -5.59
C TYR A 117 -27.43 2.71 -6.48
N SER A 118 -26.90 1.59 -5.99
CA SER A 118 -26.05 0.70 -6.79
C SER A 118 -26.92 -0.11 -7.79
N PRO A 119 -26.64 -0.05 -9.08
CA PRO A 119 -27.38 -0.82 -10.09
C PRO A 119 -27.31 -2.34 -9.89
N THR A 120 -26.29 -2.82 -9.18
CA THR A 120 -26.06 -4.26 -8.96
C THR A 120 -26.51 -4.74 -7.58
N GLY A 121 -26.88 -3.84 -6.67
CA GLY A 121 -27.24 -4.19 -5.28
C GLY A 121 -26.12 -4.88 -4.48
N ALA A 122 -24.93 -4.95 -5.05
CA ALA A 122 -23.81 -5.68 -4.47
C ALA A 122 -22.77 -4.72 -3.91
N VAL A 123 -22.89 -4.40 -2.64
CA VAL A 123 -21.68 -4.05 -1.86
C VAL A 123 -20.99 -5.37 -1.57
N ARG A 124 -19.79 -5.55 -2.11
CA ARG A 124 -18.91 -6.63 -1.68
C ARG A 124 -18.44 -6.31 -0.28
N ALA A 125 -19.25 -6.59 0.72
CA ALA A 125 -18.75 -6.78 2.07
C ALA A 125 -17.76 -7.95 2.01
N ARG A 126 -16.49 -7.65 1.81
CA ARG A 126 -15.43 -8.64 2.01
C ARG A 126 -15.41 -8.91 3.51
N ARG A 127 -16.12 -9.94 3.94
CA ARG A 127 -15.90 -10.49 5.27
C ARG A 127 -14.44 -10.89 5.34
N CYS A 128 -13.63 -10.16 6.10
CA CYS A 128 -12.44 -10.73 6.70
C CYS A 128 -12.92 -11.84 7.64
N THR A 129 -12.94 -13.07 7.16
CA THR A 129 -13.07 -14.23 8.05
C THR A 129 -11.79 -14.29 8.86
N ARG A 130 -11.95 -14.17 10.18
CA ARG A 130 -10.90 -14.38 11.19
C ARG A 130 -10.33 -15.79 11.08
#